data_acd0c78d9f651b1341ffd124d7185c2d
#
_entry.id   acd0c78d9f651b1341ffd124d7185c2d
#
_cell.length_a   1.000
_cell.length_b   1.000
_cell.length_c   1.000
_cell.angle_alpha   90.00
_cell.angle_beta   90.00
_cell.angle_gamma   90.00
#
_symmetry.space_group_name_H-M   'P 1'
#
loop_
_entity.id
_entity.type
_entity.pdbx_description
1 polymer ?
#
loop_
_entity_poly.entity_id
_entity_poly.type
_entity_poly.pdbx_seq_one_letter_code
_entity_poly.pdbx_strand_id
1 'polypeptide(L)'
;IYLEKRFETVIASFGTTAAGGVFVPLNPLLKAEQVGYILRDCNVRVLVTSPERLALLRETLPACRDLRHIVILDSAAPLPTIDGLNPCRWRDLLAAPSMPGHRVIDTDVVSILYTSGSTGKPKGVVLSHRNMVAGAKSVASYLENRADDTLLAALPLSFDAGFSQLTTAFHVGARVVLLNYLLPRDVLKAIEREKVTGLTAVPPLYIQLTQLNWPE
;
A
#
# COMPACT_ATOMS: atom_id res chain seq x y z
N ILE A 1 -6.58 2.72 1.73
CA ILE A 1 -5.65 3.43 0.82
C ILE A 1 -5.87 2.84 -0.57
N TYR A 2 -6.36 3.62 -1.52
CA TYR A 2 -6.66 3.19 -2.89
C TYR A 2 -5.80 3.97 -3.87
N LEU A 3 -4.53 3.57 -3.99
CA LEU A 3 -3.47 4.22 -4.76
C LEU A 3 -2.50 3.19 -5.35
N GLU A 4 -1.74 3.61 -6.36
CA GLU A 4 -0.55 2.90 -6.84
C GLU A 4 0.56 2.88 -5.78
N LYS A 5 1.66 2.19 -6.08
CA LYS A 5 2.90 2.30 -5.30
C LYS A 5 3.51 3.69 -5.48
N ARG A 6 3.46 4.48 -4.42
CA ARG A 6 4.00 5.84 -4.37
C ARG A 6 4.31 6.23 -2.93
N PHE A 7 5.06 7.29 -2.73
CA PHE A 7 5.45 7.73 -1.38
C PHE A 7 4.25 7.96 -0.47
N GLU A 8 3.17 8.54 -1.00
CA GLU A 8 1.96 8.82 -0.21
C GLU A 8 1.26 7.53 0.26
N THR A 9 1.34 6.44 -0.51
CA THR A 9 0.84 5.13 -0.06
C THR A 9 1.63 4.63 1.14
N VAL A 10 2.95 4.78 1.12
CA VAL A 10 3.84 4.40 2.22
C VAL A 10 3.58 5.29 3.43
N ILE A 11 3.58 6.61 3.24
CA ILE A 11 3.36 7.60 4.31
C ILE A 11 1.98 7.38 4.95
N ALA A 12 0.92 7.19 4.16
CA ALA A 12 -0.43 6.94 4.66
C ALA A 12 -0.50 5.64 5.48
N SER A 13 0.18 4.57 5.04
CA SER A 13 0.20 3.29 5.76
C SER A 13 0.88 3.44 7.12
N PHE A 14 2.11 3.92 7.16
CA PHE A 14 2.86 4.06 8.41
C PHE A 14 2.34 5.20 9.28
N GLY A 15 1.84 6.30 8.70
CA GLY A 15 1.20 7.39 9.44
C GLY A 15 -0.10 6.94 10.13
N THR A 16 -0.93 6.14 9.45
CA THR A 16 -2.11 5.53 10.05
C THR A 16 -1.73 4.66 11.24
N THR A 17 -0.67 3.86 11.09
CA THR A 17 -0.13 3.00 12.14
C THR A 17 0.35 3.82 13.35
N ALA A 18 1.11 4.88 13.10
CA ALA A 18 1.60 5.78 14.16
C ALA A 18 0.47 6.50 14.90
N ALA A 19 -0.65 6.74 14.24
CA ALA A 19 -1.86 7.29 14.84
C ALA A 19 -2.74 6.25 15.57
N GLY A 20 -2.31 4.98 15.65
CA GLY A 20 -3.08 3.89 16.26
C GLY A 20 -4.24 3.40 15.38
N GLY A 21 -4.24 3.74 14.11
CA GLY A 21 -5.24 3.28 13.15
C GLY A 21 -4.84 1.99 12.44
N VAL A 22 -5.82 1.37 11.77
CA VAL A 22 -5.64 0.17 10.95
C VAL A 22 -5.66 0.57 9.49
N PHE A 23 -4.58 0.30 8.74
CA PHE A 23 -4.56 0.60 7.32
C PHE A 23 -5.01 -0.60 6.48
N VAL A 24 -5.72 -0.30 5.39
CA VAL A 24 -6.22 -1.29 4.43
C VAL A 24 -5.75 -0.87 3.04
N PRO A 25 -4.65 -1.44 2.53
CA PRO A 25 -4.16 -1.09 1.21
C PRO A 25 -4.94 -1.88 0.15
N LEU A 26 -5.51 -1.19 -0.80
CA LEU A 26 -6.31 -1.78 -1.86
C LEU A 26 -5.48 -1.94 -3.13
N ASN A 27 -5.67 -3.05 -3.83
CA ASN A 27 -5.09 -3.23 -5.15
C ASN A 27 -5.68 -2.16 -6.11
N PRO A 28 -4.84 -1.35 -6.75
CA PRO A 28 -5.31 -0.31 -7.66
C PRO A 28 -6.08 -0.82 -8.87
N LEU A 29 -6.04 -2.10 -9.17
CA LEU A 29 -6.78 -2.74 -10.27
C LEU A 29 -8.19 -3.21 -9.88
N LEU A 30 -8.58 -3.09 -8.61
CA LEU A 30 -9.92 -3.46 -8.15
C LEU A 30 -11.00 -2.58 -8.80
N LYS A 31 -12.12 -3.21 -9.14
CA LYS A 31 -13.32 -2.51 -9.61
C LYS A 31 -14.02 -1.79 -8.46
N ALA A 32 -14.81 -0.76 -8.78
CA ALA A 32 -15.54 0.05 -7.80
C ALA A 32 -16.37 -0.77 -6.81
N GLU A 33 -17.08 -1.80 -7.28
CA GLU A 33 -17.86 -2.69 -6.41
C GLU A 33 -17.01 -3.43 -5.37
N GLN A 34 -15.82 -3.91 -5.78
CA GLN A 34 -14.89 -4.61 -4.90
C GLN A 34 -14.31 -3.65 -3.85
N VAL A 35 -13.94 -2.44 -4.28
CA VAL A 35 -13.49 -1.38 -3.36
C VAL A 35 -14.61 -1.03 -2.38
N GLY A 36 -15.83 -0.80 -2.86
CA GLY A 36 -16.99 -0.51 -2.02
C GLY A 36 -17.32 -1.62 -1.03
N TYR A 37 -17.16 -2.88 -1.44
CA TYR A 37 -17.29 -4.01 -0.53
C TYR A 37 -16.29 -3.90 0.62
N ILE A 38 -15.00 -3.70 0.33
CA ILE A 38 -13.95 -3.61 1.33
C ILE A 38 -14.13 -2.38 2.24
N LEU A 39 -14.52 -1.23 1.67
CA LEU A 39 -14.80 -0.03 2.48
C LEU A 39 -15.89 -0.27 3.54
N ARG A 40 -16.92 -1.02 3.20
CA ARG A 40 -18.01 -1.37 4.13
C ARG A 40 -17.60 -2.46 5.11
N ASP A 41 -16.91 -3.51 4.63
CA ASP A 41 -16.50 -4.67 5.44
C ASP A 41 -15.52 -4.27 6.55
N CYS A 42 -14.67 -3.28 6.30
CA CYS A 42 -13.71 -2.74 7.25
C CYS A 42 -14.21 -1.50 8.02
N ASN A 43 -15.44 -1.05 7.83
CA ASN A 43 -15.97 0.18 8.45
C ASN A 43 -15.01 1.38 8.24
N VAL A 44 -14.52 1.54 7.00
CA VAL A 44 -13.50 2.54 6.67
C VAL A 44 -14.00 3.96 6.94
N ARG A 45 -13.23 4.72 7.70
CA ARG A 45 -13.53 6.12 8.04
C ARG A 45 -12.81 7.14 7.16
N VAL A 46 -11.63 6.80 6.70
CA VAL A 46 -10.77 7.68 5.88
C VAL A 46 -10.36 6.93 4.63
N LEU A 47 -10.63 7.51 3.46
CA LEU A 47 -10.17 7.02 2.17
C LEU A 47 -9.06 7.93 1.64
N VAL A 48 -7.89 7.38 1.40
CA VAL A 48 -6.79 8.07 0.71
C VAL A 48 -6.75 7.60 -0.73
N THR A 49 -6.90 8.53 -1.70
CA THR A 49 -7.04 8.18 -3.11
C THR A 49 -6.62 9.33 -4.05
N SER A 50 -6.54 9.05 -5.36
CA SER A 50 -6.35 10.07 -6.39
C SER A 50 -7.68 10.56 -6.97
N PRO A 51 -7.70 11.72 -7.66
CA PRO A 51 -8.91 12.24 -8.30
C PRO A 51 -9.54 11.24 -9.28
N GLU A 52 -8.72 10.57 -10.08
CA GLU A 52 -9.16 9.63 -11.11
C GLU A 52 -9.84 8.42 -10.48
N ARG A 53 -9.25 7.89 -9.39
CA ARG A 53 -9.79 6.75 -8.66
C ARG A 53 -11.04 7.12 -7.88
N LEU A 54 -11.08 8.32 -7.32
CA LEU A 54 -12.28 8.83 -6.66
C LEU A 54 -13.46 8.91 -7.62
N ALA A 55 -13.22 9.34 -8.86
CA ALA A 55 -14.26 9.39 -9.89
C ALA A 55 -14.88 8.02 -10.18
N LEU A 56 -14.08 6.94 -10.13
CA LEU A 56 -14.57 5.57 -10.29
C LEU A 56 -15.49 5.11 -9.15
N LEU A 57 -15.34 5.71 -7.97
CA LEU A 57 -16.08 5.30 -6.77
C LEU A 57 -17.37 6.10 -6.54
N ARG A 58 -17.67 7.12 -7.37
CA ARG A 58 -18.77 8.07 -7.14
C ARG A 58 -20.10 7.40 -6.78
N GLU A 59 -20.46 6.35 -7.52
CA GLU A 59 -21.73 5.62 -7.30
C GLU A 59 -21.67 4.66 -6.10
N THR A 60 -20.47 4.31 -5.65
CA THR A 60 -20.24 3.34 -4.57
C THR A 60 -20.19 3.99 -3.20
N LEU A 61 -19.68 5.22 -3.12
CA LEU A 61 -19.45 5.94 -1.86
C LEU A 61 -20.72 6.13 -1.01
N PRO A 62 -21.91 6.43 -1.55
CA PRO A 62 -23.12 6.62 -0.74
C PRO A 62 -23.50 5.40 0.10
N ALA A 63 -23.09 4.20 -0.31
CA ALA A 63 -23.33 2.96 0.44
C ALA A 63 -22.30 2.73 1.56
N CYS A 64 -21.22 3.52 1.64
CA CYS A 64 -20.14 3.38 2.64
C CYS A 64 -20.44 4.26 3.85
N ARG A 65 -21.36 3.82 4.70
CA ARG A 65 -21.95 4.63 5.80
C ARG A 65 -20.97 5.10 6.86
N ASP A 66 -19.84 4.41 7.04
CA ASP A 66 -18.82 4.76 8.03
C ASP A 66 -17.76 5.73 7.48
N LEU A 67 -17.68 5.88 6.17
CA LEU A 67 -16.76 6.82 5.55
C LEU A 67 -17.09 8.25 5.96
N ARG A 68 -16.07 9.02 6.36
CA ARG A 68 -16.20 10.42 6.81
C ARG A 68 -15.28 11.36 6.06
N HIS A 69 -14.07 10.91 5.77
CA HIS A 69 -13.04 11.75 5.18
C HIS A 69 -12.48 11.14 3.91
N ILE A 70 -12.18 11.98 2.93
CA ILE A 70 -11.49 11.59 1.71
C ILE A 70 -10.26 12.48 1.55
N VAL A 71 -9.09 11.88 1.59
CA VAL A 71 -7.82 12.56 1.33
C VAL A 71 -7.47 12.37 -0.14
N ILE A 72 -7.41 13.48 -0.87
CA ILE A 72 -7.21 13.50 -2.32
C ILE A 72 -5.81 13.98 -2.66
N LEU A 73 -5.10 13.18 -3.45
CA LEU A 73 -3.75 13.50 -3.92
C LEU A 73 -3.77 14.39 -5.16
N ASP A 74 -2.69 15.15 -5.36
CA ASP A 74 -2.30 15.80 -6.63
C ASP A 74 -3.38 16.62 -7.36
N SER A 75 -4.36 17.13 -6.63
CA SER A 75 -5.43 17.90 -7.24
C SER A 75 -5.18 19.41 -7.18
N ALA A 76 -5.00 20.04 -8.34
CA ALA A 76 -5.11 21.49 -8.50
C ALA A 76 -6.59 21.93 -8.62
N ALA A 77 -7.48 20.99 -8.98
CA ALA A 77 -8.90 21.25 -9.11
C ALA A 77 -9.55 21.58 -7.75
N PRO A 78 -10.70 22.28 -7.72
CA PRO A 78 -11.50 22.41 -6.51
C PRO A 78 -11.82 21.03 -5.90
N LEU A 79 -11.87 20.98 -4.57
CA LEU A 79 -12.30 19.75 -3.89
C LEU A 79 -13.76 19.45 -4.29
N PRO A 80 -14.09 18.19 -4.59
CA PRO A 80 -15.46 17.81 -4.91
C PRO A 80 -16.35 17.96 -3.69
N THR A 81 -17.56 18.43 -3.87
CA THR A 81 -18.60 18.31 -2.85
C THR A 81 -19.21 16.91 -2.93
N ILE A 82 -19.18 16.18 -1.84
CA ILE A 82 -19.75 14.82 -1.73
C ILE A 82 -20.55 14.79 -0.44
N ASP A 83 -21.85 14.51 -0.56
CA ASP A 83 -22.78 14.57 0.56
C ASP A 83 -22.33 13.66 1.72
N GLY A 84 -22.29 14.24 2.92
CA GLY A 84 -21.91 13.54 4.14
C GLY A 84 -20.42 13.22 4.30
N LEU A 85 -19.57 13.64 3.36
CA LEU A 85 -18.11 13.39 3.38
C LEU A 85 -17.31 14.70 3.44
N ASN A 86 -16.16 14.64 4.10
CA ASN A 86 -15.22 15.75 4.25
C ASN A 86 -13.97 15.52 3.38
N PRO A 87 -13.95 16.00 2.13
CA PRO A 87 -12.75 15.91 1.30
C PRO A 87 -11.69 16.93 1.76
N CYS A 88 -10.43 16.51 1.76
CA CYS A 88 -9.28 17.37 1.99
C CYS A 88 -8.14 17.02 1.03
N ARG A 89 -7.20 17.94 0.83
CA ARG A 89 -6.02 17.67 0.01
C ARG A 89 -4.93 17.02 0.86
N TRP A 90 -4.17 16.15 0.25
CA TRP A 90 -2.99 15.54 0.86
C TRP A 90 -2.03 16.58 1.43
N ARG A 91 -1.74 17.65 0.68
CA ARG A 91 -0.86 18.74 1.14
C ARG A 91 -1.37 19.46 2.39
N ASP A 92 -2.70 19.58 2.52
CA ASP A 92 -3.31 20.25 3.68
C ASP A 92 -3.16 19.34 4.93
N LEU A 93 -3.25 18.02 4.73
CA LEU A 93 -2.97 17.03 5.78
C LEU A 93 -1.50 17.09 6.25
N LEU A 94 -0.56 17.22 5.30
CA LEU A 94 0.87 17.33 5.63
C LEU A 94 1.22 18.67 6.33
N ALA A 95 0.46 19.72 6.07
CA ALA A 95 0.63 21.03 6.72
C ALA A 95 0.00 21.08 8.12
N ALA A 96 -0.76 20.07 8.54
CA ALA A 96 -1.35 20.01 9.87
C ALA A 96 -0.28 19.94 10.95
N PRO A 97 -0.52 20.51 12.13
CA PRO A 97 0.42 20.42 13.26
C PRO A 97 0.71 18.95 13.60
N SER A 98 1.99 18.66 13.87
CA SER A 98 2.39 17.35 14.37
C SER A 98 1.75 17.06 15.73
N MET A 99 1.22 15.86 15.86
CA MET A 99 0.66 15.38 17.12
C MET A 99 1.49 14.20 17.64
N PRO A 100 1.54 13.99 18.96
CA PRO A 100 2.15 12.77 19.51
C PRO A 100 1.49 11.53 18.92
N GLY A 101 2.29 10.52 18.61
CA GLY A 101 1.78 9.23 18.14
C GLY A 101 0.87 8.57 19.20
N HIS A 102 -0.09 7.80 18.74
CA HIS A 102 -0.95 7.02 19.62
C HIS A 102 -0.15 5.88 20.28
N ARG A 103 -0.43 5.62 21.54
CA ARG A 103 0.19 4.49 22.25
C ARG A 103 -0.45 3.19 21.77
N VAL A 104 0.34 2.34 21.15
CA VAL A 104 -0.07 1.01 20.66
C VAL A 104 0.74 -0.09 21.36
N ILE A 105 0.17 -1.28 21.42
CA ILE A 105 0.86 -2.50 21.87
C ILE A 105 1.03 -3.46 20.69
N ASP A 106 1.88 -4.45 20.84
CA ASP A 106 2.25 -5.38 19.77
C ASP A 106 1.11 -6.28 19.28
N THR A 107 0.08 -6.48 20.10
CA THR A 107 -1.13 -7.24 19.75
C THR A 107 -2.21 -6.42 19.05
N ASP A 108 -2.09 -5.09 19.04
CA ASP A 108 -3.05 -4.25 18.34
C ASP A 108 -3.03 -4.55 16.83
N VAL A 109 -4.20 -4.43 16.21
CA VAL A 109 -4.33 -4.60 14.76
C VAL A 109 -3.65 -3.45 14.04
N VAL A 110 -2.80 -3.75 13.08
CA VAL A 110 -2.07 -2.77 12.27
C VAL A 110 -2.62 -2.67 10.85
N SER A 111 -3.04 -3.78 10.26
CA SER A 111 -3.46 -3.83 8.87
C SER A 111 -4.48 -4.93 8.62
N ILE A 112 -5.30 -4.73 7.56
CA ILE A 112 -6.15 -5.77 7.00
C ILE A 112 -5.81 -5.90 5.51
N LEU A 113 -5.24 -7.04 5.11
CA LEU A 113 -4.86 -7.32 3.73
C LEU A 113 -5.89 -8.22 3.06
N TYR A 114 -6.45 -7.77 1.94
CA TYR A 114 -7.48 -8.53 1.25
C TYR A 114 -6.91 -9.51 0.23
N THR A 115 -7.38 -10.75 0.31
CA THR A 115 -7.09 -11.82 -0.66
C THR A 115 -8.33 -12.19 -1.47
N SER A 116 -8.12 -12.74 -2.67
CA SER A 116 -9.21 -13.35 -3.43
C SER A 116 -9.71 -14.60 -2.69
N GLY A 117 -10.84 -14.48 -2.03
CA GLY A 117 -11.43 -15.62 -1.31
C GLY A 117 -11.85 -16.74 -2.26
N SER A 118 -11.61 -18.00 -1.87
CA SER A 118 -12.06 -19.19 -2.59
C SER A 118 -13.60 -19.28 -2.78
N THR A 119 -14.35 -18.51 -2.00
CA THR A 119 -15.82 -18.42 -2.03
C THR A 119 -16.35 -17.26 -2.88
N GLY A 120 -15.51 -16.60 -3.69
CA GLY A 120 -15.88 -15.52 -4.60
C GLY A 120 -15.90 -14.11 -3.99
N LYS A 121 -15.97 -13.96 -2.66
CA LYS A 121 -15.84 -12.67 -1.99
C LYS A 121 -14.43 -12.48 -1.44
N PRO A 122 -13.84 -11.27 -1.54
CA PRO A 122 -12.57 -10.97 -0.90
C PRO A 122 -12.62 -11.22 0.61
N LYS A 123 -11.52 -11.74 1.18
CA LYS A 123 -11.37 -11.97 2.63
C LYS A 123 -10.25 -11.11 3.17
N GLY A 124 -10.49 -10.41 4.27
CA GLY A 124 -9.50 -9.60 4.97
C GLY A 124 -8.69 -10.44 5.95
N VAL A 125 -7.38 -10.50 5.74
CA VAL A 125 -6.43 -11.08 6.69
C VAL A 125 -6.04 -10.00 7.68
N VAL A 126 -6.39 -10.19 8.95
CA VAL A 126 -6.10 -9.25 10.04
C VAL A 126 -4.68 -9.49 10.56
N LEU A 127 -3.85 -8.47 10.56
CA LEU A 127 -2.48 -8.51 11.04
C LEU A 127 -2.29 -7.58 12.25
N SER A 128 -1.60 -8.08 13.27
CA SER A 128 -1.15 -7.27 14.40
C SER A 128 0.22 -6.64 14.13
N HIS A 129 0.62 -5.66 14.95
CA HIS A 129 1.99 -5.14 14.96
C HIS A 129 3.02 -6.25 15.14
N ARG A 130 2.73 -7.22 16.03
CA ARG A 130 3.58 -8.39 16.25
C ARG A 130 3.78 -9.21 14.98
N ASN A 131 2.71 -9.49 14.24
CA ASN A 131 2.81 -10.24 12.98
C ASN A 131 3.69 -9.51 11.96
N MET A 132 3.47 -8.21 11.80
CA MET A 132 4.21 -7.39 10.83
C MET A 132 5.71 -7.34 11.16
N VAL A 133 6.05 -7.10 12.44
CA VAL A 133 7.45 -7.05 12.90
C VAL A 133 8.11 -8.44 12.84
N ALA A 134 7.41 -9.50 13.23
CA ALA A 134 7.94 -10.86 13.15
C ALA A 134 8.23 -11.26 11.69
N GLY A 135 7.31 -10.94 10.76
CA GLY A 135 7.53 -11.16 9.34
C GLY A 135 8.74 -10.41 8.80
N ALA A 136 8.86 -9.11 9.11
CA ALA A 136 10.00 -8.29 8.70
C ALA A 136 11.34 -8.86 9.19
N LYS A 137 11.43 -9.22 10.48
CA LYS A 137 12.62 -9.83 11.09
C LYS A 137 12.97 -11.17 10.45
N SER A 138 11.98 -12.03 10.25
CA SER A 138 12.17 -13.35 9.68
C SER A 138 12.72 -13.26 8.26
N VAL A 139 12.06 -12.45 7.39
CA VAL A 139 12.47 -12.29 6.00
C VAL A 139 13.86 -11.65 5.91
N ALA A 140 14.12 -10.58 6.66
CA ALA A 140 15.43 -9.93 6.68
C ALA A 140 16.55 -10.90 7.12
N SER A 141 16.25 -11.78 8.07
CA SER A 141 17.23 -12.74 8.59
C SER A 141 17.60 -13.81 7.57
N TYR A 142 16.62 -14.48 6.94
CA TYR A 142 16.95 -15.57 6.01
C TYR A 142 17.42 -15.09 4.64
N LEU A 143 17.09 -13.85 4.25
CA LEU A 143 17.63 -13.21 3.05
C LEU A 143 18.95 -12.47 3.32
N GLU A 144 19.39 -12.41 4.57
CA GLU A 144 20.61 -11.72 5.00
C GLU A 144 20.63 -10.23 4.58
N ASN A 145 19.45 -9.58 4.58
CA ASN A 145 19.34 -8.19 4.15
C ASN A 145 20.14 -7.25 5.07
N ARG A 146 20.69 -6.20 4.47
CA ARG A 146 21.57 -5.21 5.10
C ARG A 146 21.14 -3.78 4.77
N ALA A 147 21.68 -2.82 5.50
CA ALA A 147 21.36 -1.40 5.31
C ALA A 147 21.82 -0.83 3.95
N ASP A 148 22.81 -1.44 3.32
CA ASP A 148 23.32 -1.06 2.00
C ASP A 148 22.56 -1.72 0.84
N ASP A 149 21.59 -2.58 1.12
CA ASP A 149 20.73 -3.17 0.11
C ASP A 149 19.81 -2.14 -0.56
N THR A 150 19.47 -2.43 -1.81
CA THR A 150 18.40 -1.75 -2.55
C THR A 150 17.37 -2.77 -2.99
N LEU A 151 16.20 -2.76 -2.36
CA LEU A 151 15.11 -3.68 -2.65
C LEU A 151 14.14 -3.07 -3.67
N LEU A 152 13.79 -3.83 -4.72
CA LEU A 152 12.82 -3.41 -5.72
C LEU A 152 11.41 -3.86 -5.32
N ALA A 153 10.55 -2.92 -4.95
CA ALA A 153 9.16 -3.18 -4.67
C ALA A 153 8.36 -3.29 -5.97
N ALA A 154 8.46 -4.44 -6.65
CA ALA A 154 7.75 -4.74 -7.87
C ALA A 154 6.31 -5.22 -7.61
N LEU A 155 6.07 -5.94 -6.52
CA LEU A 155 4.75 -6.47 -6.17
C LEU A 155 3.81 -5.38 -5.63
N PRO A 156 2.48 -5.50 -5.82
CA PRO A 156 1.51 -4.59 -5.22
C PRO A 156 1.57 -4.57 -3.69
N LEU A 157 1.47 -3.39 -3.08
CA LEU A 157 1.50 -3.24 -1.63
C LEU A 157 0.22 -3.70 -0.92
N SER A 158 -0.77 -4.15 -1.67
CA SER A 158 -2.08 -4.55 -1.16
C SER A 158 -2.16 -5.98 -0.64
N PHE A 159 -1.07 -6.74 -0.70
CA PHE A 159 -1.00 -8.09 -0.15
C PHE A 159 0.34 -8.35 0.55
N ASP A 160 0.41 -9.43 1.31
CA ASP A 160 1.47 -9.71 2.27
C ASP A 160 2.89 -9.62 1.67
N ALA A 161 3.23 -10.44 0.68
CA ALA A 161 4.55 -10.41 0.06
C ALA A 161 4.90 -9.04 -0.57
N GLY A 162 3.88 -8.31 -1.05
CA GLY A 162 4.05 -6.95 -1.58
C GLY A 162 4.39 -5.95 -0.48
N PHE A 163 3.67 -5.95 0.63
CA PHE A 163 3.93 -5.03 1.75
C PHE A 163 5.21 -5.40 2.50
N SER A 164 5.53 -6.69 2.56
CA SER A 164 6.76 -7.21 3.17
C SER A 164 8.03 -6.62 2.56
N GLN A 165 8.02 -6.24 1.28
CA GLN A 165 9.15 -5.57 0.64
C GLN A 165 9.53 -4.27 1.37
N LEU A 166 8.53 -3.53 1.87
CA LEU A 166 8.76 -2.30 2.64
C LEU A 166 9.23 -2.62 4.06
N THR A 167 8.51 -3.49 4.77
CA THR A 167 8.77 -3.75 6.18
C THR A 167 10.12 -4.45 6.39
N THR A 168 10.51 -5.33 5.48
CA THR A 168 11.82 -6.00 5.49
C THR A 168 12.95 -4.99 5.28
N ALA A 169 12.84 -4.15 4.24
CA ALA A 169 13.83 -3.13 3.96
C ALA A 169 13.98 -2.13 5.12
N PHE A 170 12.86 -1.62 5.63
CA PHE A 170 12.88 -0.65 6.71
C PHE A 170 13.39 -1.22 8.03
N HIS A 171 13.18 -2.53 8.26
CA HIS A 171 13.74 -3.20 9.44
C HIS A 171 15.27 -3.15 9.51
N VAL A 172 15.94 -3.24 8.37
CA VAL A 172 17.41 -3.19 8.29
C VAL A 172 17.96 -1.83 7.87
N GLY A 173 17.10 -0.86 7.56
CA GLY A 173 17.51 0.46 7.07
C GLY A 173 17.91 0.48 5.60
N ALA A 174 17.47 -0.51 4.81
CA ALA A 174 17.74 -0.61 3.38
C ALA A 174 16.90 0.37 2.55
N ARG A 175 17.37 0.65 1.35
CA ARG A 175 16.66 1.47 0.35
C ARG A 175 15.56 0.65 -0.33
N VAL A 176 14.40 1.28 -0.60
CA VAL A 176 13.32 0.69 -1.41
C VAL A 176 13.08 1.52 -2.65
N VAL A 177 13.03 0.87 -3.80
CA VAL A 177 12.61 1.46 -5.08
C VAL A 177 11.16 1.05 -5.36
N LEU A 178 10.24 2.01 -5.33
CA LEU A 178 8.83 1.77 -5.67
C LEU A 178 8.67 1.73 -7.18
N LEU A 179 8.29 0.59 -7.74
CA LEU A 179 8.15 0.42 -9.18
C LEU A 179 6.72 0.04 -9.57
N ASN A 180 6.06 0.93 -10.31
CA ASN A 180 4.88 0.59 -11.10
C ASN A 180 5.35 0.28 -12.52
N TYR A 181 5.17 -0.95 -12.99
CA TYR A 181 5.63 -1.38 -14.30
C TYR A 181 4.48 -1.94 -15.13
N LEU A 182 4.59 -1.85 -16.43
CA LEU A 182 3.66 -2.44 -17.40
C LEU A 182 4.28 -3.67 -18.06
N LEU A 183 5.57 -3.64 -18.32
CA LEU A 183 6.29 -4.71 -19.04
C LEU A 183 7.46 -5.23 -18.18
N PRO A 184 7.78 -6.53 -18.26
CA PRO A 184 8.91 -7.13 -17.52
C PRO A 184 10.24 -6.42 -17.76
N ARG A 185 10.46 -5.89 -18.97
CA ARG A 185 11.67 -5.09 -19.31
C ARG A 185 11.81 -3.81 -18.46
N ASP A 186 10.70 -3.27 -17.93
CA ASP A 186 10.77 -2.08 -17.07
C ASP A 186 11.36 -2.45 -15.71
N VAL A 187 11.09 -3.68 -15.24
CA VAL A 187 11.71 -4.25 -14.04
C VAL A 187 13.22 -4.39 -14.23
N LEU A 188 13.64 -4.96 -15.37
CA LEU A 188 15.06 -5.13 -15.69
C LEU A 188 15.82 -3.78 -15.75
N LYS A 189 15.24 -2.80 -16.44
CA LYS A 189 15.78 -1.43 -16.48
C LYS A 189 15.89 -0.78 -15.10
N ALA A 190 14.91 -1.03 -14.22
CA ALA A 190 14.97 -0.51 -12.87
C ALA A 190 16.06 -1.21 -12.05
N ILE A 191 16.24 -2.53 -12.20
CA ILE A 191 17.33 -3.28 -11.57
C ILE A 191 18.69 -2.68 -11.91
N GLU A 192 18.94 -2.47 -13.18
CA GLU A 192 20.20 -1.90 -13.68
C GLU A 192 20.42 -0.46 -13.20
N ARG A 193 19.43 0.42 -13.44
CA ARG A 193 19.52 1.85 -13.12
C ARG A 193 19.70 2.11 -11.62
N GLU A 194 18.94 1.40 -10.81
CA GLU A 194 18.90 1.63 -9.36
C GLU A 194 19.89 0.77 -8.57
N LYS A 195 20.66 -0.08 -9.26
CA LYS A 195 21.60 -1.02 -8.64
C LYS A 195 20.90 -1.90 -7.58
N VAL A 196 19.78 -2.50 -7.98
CA VAL A 196 18.95 -3.33 -7.10
C VAL A 196 19.73 -4.58 -6.67
N THR A 197 19.73 -4.86 -5.37
CA THR A 197 20.37 -6.05 -4.79
C THR A 197 19.36 -7.13 -4.42
N GLY A 198 18.06 -6.75 -4.24
CA GLY A 198 17.01 -7.69 -3.86
C GLY A 198 15.70 -7.47 -4.61
N LEU A 199 15.12 -8.56 -5.12
CA LEU A 199 13.82 -8.58 -5.81
C LEU A 199 12.95 -9.69 -5.24
N THR A 200 11.78 -9.33 -4.72
CA THR A 200 10.71 -10.28 -4.43
C THR A 200 9.70 -10.23 -5.58
N ALA A 201 9.42 -11.38 -6.17
CA ALA A 201 8.49 -11.49 -7.28
C ALA A 201 7.66 -12.79 -7.19
N VAL A 202 6.62 -12.86 -8.01
CA VAL A 202 5.82 -14.08 -8.20
C VAL A 202 6.36 -14.89 -9.37
N PRO A 203 6.15 -16.23 -9.41
CA PRO A 203 6.69 -17.08 -10.46
C PRO A 203 6.46 -16.58 -11.89
N PRO A 204 5.27 -16.04 -12.28
CA PRO A 204 5.08 -15.53 -13.62
C PRO A 204 6.04 -14.40 -13.99
N LEU A 205 6.38 -13.50 -13.05
CA LEU A 205 7.33 -12.43 -13.32
C LEU A 205 8.75 -12.99 -13.50
N TYR A 206 9.17 -13.91 -12.64
CA TYR A 206 10.48 -14.55 -12.80
C TYR A 206 10.61 -15.26 -14.16
N ILE A 207 9.60 -16.03 -14.57
CA ILE A 207 9.59 -16.70 -15.89
C ILE A 207 9.73 -15.67 -17.02
N GLN A 208 9.03 -14.55 -16.95
CA GLN A 208 9.14 -13.50 -17.96
C GLN A 208 10.53 -12.84 -17.97
N LEU A 209 11.12 -12.62 -16.79
CA LEU A 209 12.45 -12.03 -16.68
C LEU A 209 13.54 -12.95 -17.24
N THR A 210 13.43 -14.28 -17.11
CA THR A 210 14.40 -15.22 -17.68
C THR A 210 14.38 -15.27 -19.20
N GLN A 211 13.33 -14.77 -19.84
CA GLN A 211 13.19 -14.70 -21.29
C GLN A 211 13.77 -13.41 -21.88
N LEU A 212 14.24 -12.50 -21.04
CA LEU A 212 14.83 -11.24 -21.47
C LEU A 212 16.35 -11.31 -21.52
N ASN A 213 16.95 -10.51 -22.39
CA ASN A 213 18.39 -10.30 -22.38
C ASN A 213 18.78 -9.42 -21.18
N TRP A 214 19.53 -9.98 -20.26
CA TRP A 214 20.04 -9.27 -19.10
C TRP A 214 21.25 -8.44 -19.49
N PRO A 215 21.43 -7.23 -18.93
CA PRO A 215 22.65 -6.48 -19.09
C PRO A 215 23.84 -7.24 -18.47
N GLU A 216 25.05 -6.99 -18.99
CA GLU A 216 26.30 -7.56 -18.47
C GLU A 216 26.67 -7.02 -17.09
#